data_0feb2742e0ef14adaed178ae7b7ad623
#
_entry.id   0feb2742e0ef14adaed178ae7b7ad623
#
_cell.length_a   1.000
_cell.length_b   1.000
_cell.length_c   1.000
_cell.angle_alpha   90.00
_cell.angle_beta   90.00
_cell.angle_gamma   90.00
#
_symmetry.space_group_name_H-M   'P 1'
#
loop_
_entity.id
_entity.type
_entity.pdbx_description
1 polymer ?
#
loop_
_entity_poly.entity_id
_entity_poly.type
_entity_poly.pdbx_seq_one_letter_code
_entity_poly.pdbx_strand_id
1 'polypeptide(L)'
;MRNLLSAVVGVLAVTLVLGAGLSFAKNEPPGPEVSPEVYKIRAENDQWRVMEATWQPGQEDIFHYHPGDRVSLIQTDCNLRLTKPDGTFIEKSPKAGKAVARTGKPVASHKAKNIGDKVCTVIIVELK
;
A
#
# COMPACT_ATOMS: atom_id res chain seq x y z
N MET A 1 -24.64 34.39 67.68
CA MET A 1 -25.16 33.95 66.37
C MET A 1 -24.01 33.97 65.37
N ARG A 2 -23.48 32.80 65.02
CA ARG A 2 -22.31 32.69 64.17
C ARG A 2 -22.75 32.03 62.83
N ASN A 3 -22.77 32.78 61.75
CA ASN A 3 -23.07 32.29 60.44
C ASN A 3 -21.83 31.65 59.84
N LEU A 4 -21.86 30.36 59.63
CA LEU A 4 -20.86 29.59 58.87
C LEU A 4 -21.23 29.68 57.38
N LEU A 5 -20.46 30.43 56.62
CA LEU A 5 -20.49 30.35 55.16
C LEU A 5 -19.68 29.12 54.73
N SER A 6 -20.37 28.12 54.23
CA SER A 6 -19.74 26.97 53.57
C SER A 6 -19.38 27.37 52.14
N ALA A 7 -18.08 27.48 51.88
CA ALA A 7 -17.56 27.63 50.53
C ALA A 7 -17.49 26.25 49.86
N VAL A 8 -18.34 26.07 48.85
CA VAL A 8 -18.26 24.88 47.97
C VAL A 8 -17.18 25.14 46.93
N VAL A 9 -16.07 24.47 47.10
CA VAL A 9 -15.00 24.45 46.08
C VAL A 9 -15.40 23.43 45.03
N GLY A 10 -15.88 23.90 43.89
CA GLY A 10 -16.12 23.07 42.72
C GLY A 10 -14.80 22.69 42.06
N VAL A 11 -14.40 21.42 42.18
CA VAL A 11 -13.30 20.87 41.41
C VAL A 11 -13.78 20.61 39.99
N LEU A 12 -13.37 21.46 39.06
CA LEU A 12 -13.59 21.26 37.64
C LEU A 12 -12.59 20.19 37.17
N ALA A 13 -13.06 18.96 37.05
CA ALA A 13 -12.27 17.89 36.42
C ALA A 13 -12.21 18.12 34.89
N VAL A 14 -11.12 18.71 34.43
CA VAL A 14 -10.81 18.76 33.00
C VAL A 14 -10.35 17.38 32.58
N THR A 15 -11.26 16.59 32.01
CA THR A 15 -10.91 15.33 31.32
C THR A 15 -10.22 15.68 30.02
N LEU A 16 -8.91 15.62 30.02
CA LEU A 16 -8.09 15.68 28.81
C LEU A 16 -8.31 14.37 28.04
N VAL A 17 -9.20 14.39 27.07
CA VAL A 17 -9.34 13.31 26.12
C VAL A 17 -8.13 13.38 25.20
N LEU A 18 -7.06 12.66 25.55
CA LEU A 18 -5.97 12.33 24.65
C LEU A 18 -6.57 11.44 23.56
N GLY A 19 -7.01 12.07 22.48
CA GLY A 19 -7.30 11.40 21.23
C GLY A 19 -6.00 10.76 20.74
N ALA A 20 -5.70 9.53 21.21
CA ALA A 20 -4.74 8.68 20.56
C ALA A 20 -5.31 8.41 19.16
N GLY A 21 -4.85 9.18 18.19
CA GLY A 21 -5.01 8.85 16.79
C GLY A 21 -4.36 7.49 16.59
N LEU A 22 -5.18 6.43 16.68
CA LEU A 22 -4.80 5.12 16.20
C LEU A 22 -4.57 5.27 14.71
N SER A 23 -3.31 5.55 14.33
CA SER A 23 -2.82 5.30 13.00
C SER A 23 -2.99 3.80 12.76
N PHE A 24 -4.14 3.43 12.24
CA PHE A 24 -4.29 2.15 11.58
C PHE A 24 -3.44 2.24 10.31
N ALA A 25 -2.14 1.94 10.44
CA ALA A 25 -1.44 1.32 9.35
C ALA A 25 -2.16 -0.03 9.16
N LYS A 26 -3.26 -0.03 8.41
CA LYS A 26 -3.83 -1.26 7.88
C LYS A 26 -2.66 -1.91 7.14
N ASN A 27 -2.19 -3.04 7.68
CA ASN A 27 -1.40 -3.98 6.90
C ASN A 27 -2.36 -4.49 5.82
N GLU A 28 -2.40 -3.77 4.71
CA GLU A 28 -3.13 -4.26 3.55
C GLU A 28 -2.46 -5.54 3.10
N PRO A 29 -3.25 -6.53 2.64
CA PRO A 29 -2.68 -7.80 2.21
C PRO A 29 -1.78 -7.59 0.98
N PRO A 30 -0.82 -8.49 0.74
CA PRO A 30 0.01 -8.45 -0.45
C PRO A 30 -0.80 -8.73 -1.71
N GLY A 31 -0.33 -8.23 -2.86
CA GLY A 31 -1.02 -8.35 -4.16
C GLY A 31 -1.54 -9.74 -4.52
N PRO A 32 -0.77 -10.84 -4.33
CA PRO A 32 -1.25 -12.19 -4.64
C PRO A 32 -2.46 -12.67 -3.83
N GLU A 33 -2.70 -12.10 -2.66
CA GLU A 33 -3.85 -12.46 -1.82
C GLU A 33 -5.14 -11.76 -2.27
N VAL A 34 -5.03 -10.52 -2.72
CA VAL A 34 -6.21 -9.69 -3.04
C VAL A 34 -6.50 -9.60 -4.53
N SER A 35 -5.53 -9.86 -5.38
CA SER A 35 -5.65 -9.83 -6.84
C SER A 35 -4.94 -11.03 -7.49
N PRO A 36 -5.35 -12.27 -7.16
CA PRO A 36 -4.71 -13.48 -7.69
C PRO A 36 -4.85 -13.63 -9.20
N GLU A 37 -5.77 -12.92 -9.82
CA GLU A 37 -5.92 -12.85 -11.28
C GLU A 37 -4.80 -12.05 -11.94
N VAL A 38 -4.23 -11.07 -11.21
CA VAL A 38 -3.11 -10.24 -11.67
C VAL A 38 -1.77 -10.86 -11.24
N TYR A 39 -1.63 -11.23 -9.98
CA TYR A 39 -0.37 -11.69 -9.38
C TYR A 39 -0.30 -13.21 -9.29
N LYS A 40 0.66 -13.81 -9.98
CA LYS A 40 0.94 -15.26 -9.91
C LYS A 40 2.28 -15.50 -9.23
N ILE A 41 2.28 -16.20 -8.08
CA ILE A 41 3.51 -16.63 -7.44
C ILE A 41 4.17 -17.69 -8.34
N ARG A 42 5.41 -17.45 -8.76
CA ARG A 42 6.22 -18.33 -9.61
C ARG A 42 7.22 -19.15 -8.82
N ALA A 43 7.75 -18.57 -7.73
CA ALA A 43 8.62 -19.25 -6.78
C ALA A 43 8.54 -18.53 -5.42
N GLU A 44 8.68 -19.28 -4.35
CA GLU A 44 8.66 -18.72 -3.00
C GLU A 44 9.44 -19.62 -2.03
N ASN A 45 10.13 -18.99 -1.08
CA ASN A 45 10.72 -19.62 0.10
C ASN A 45 10.56 -18.70 1.31
N ASP A 46 11.23 -19.00 2.42
CA ASP A 46 11.10 -18.22 3.65
C ASP A 46 11.58 -16.75 3.52
N GLN A 47 12.48 -16.48 2.59
CA GLN A 47 13.10 -15.16 2.40
C GLN A 47 12.59 -14.43 1.18
N TRP A 48 12.28 -15.12 0.09
CA TRP A 48 11.99 -14.54 -1.21
C TRP A 48 10.64 -14.97 -1.76
N ARG A 49 10.01 -14.03 -2.44
CA ARG A 49 8.86 -14.27 -3.30
C ARG A 49 9.14 -13.75 -4.69
N VAL A 50 8.96 -14.60 -5.69
CA VAL A 50 8.99 -14.23 -7.11
C VAL A 50 7.59 -14.35 -7.65
N MET A 51 7.07 -13.26 -8.19
CA MET A 51 5.74 -13.24 -8.80
C MET A 51 5.77 -12.60 -10.17
N GLU A 52 4.85 -13.03 -11.01
CA GLU A 52 4.52 -12.38 -12.27
C GLU A 52 3.21 -11.61 -12.09
N ALA A 53 3.27 -10.33 -12.36
CA ALA A 53 2.11 -9.46 -12.37
C ALA A 53 1.72 -9.14 -13.81
N THR A 54 0.47 -9.42 -14.19
CA THR A 54 -0.03 -9.22 -15.55
C THR A 54 -1.37 -8.50 -15.50
N TRP A 55 -1.42 -7.33 -16.12
CA TRP A 55 -2.66 -6.55 -16.29
C TRP A 55 -3.08 -6.52 -17.75
N GLN A 56 -4.31 -6.98 -18.03
CA GLN A 56 -4.95 -6.78 -19.33
C GLN A 56 -5.25 -5.29 -19.56
N PRO A 57 -5.44 -4.81 -20.81
CA PRO A 57 -5.90 -3.46 -21.07
C PRO A 57 -7.15 -3.11 -20.24
N GLY A 58 -7.08 -2.01 -19.48
CA GLY A 58 -8.16 -1.54 -18.61
C GLY A 58 -8.26 -2.25 -17.26
N GLN A 59 -7.57 -3.37 -17.05
CA GLN A 59 -7.60 -4.11 -15.79
C GLN A 59 -6.98 -3.29 -14.66
N GLU A 60 -7.63 -3.32 -13.50
CA GLU A 60 -7.17 -2.69 -12.26
C GLU A 60 -7.13 -3.76 -11.16
N ASP A 61 -6.08 -3.77 -10.36
CA ASP A 61 -5.97 -4.62 -9.17
C ASP A 61 -6.59 -3.95 -7.94
N ILE A 62 -6.59 -4.67 -6.82
CA ILE A 62 -7.10 -4.19 -5.53
C ILE A 62 -5.96 -3.53 -4.75
N PHE A 63 -6.28 -2.61 -3.84
CA PHE A 63 -5.32 -1.99 -2.94
C PHE A 63 -4.50 -3.04 -2.19
N HIS A 64 -3.19 -2.93 -2.30
CA HIS A 64 -2.22 -3.84 -1.73
C HIS A 64 -0.93 -3.11 -1.38
N TYR A 65 -0.04 -3.77 -0.63
CA TYR A 65 1.28 -3.24 -0.32
C TYR A 65 2.38 -4.11 -0.96
N HIS A 66 3.60 -3.57 -0.99
CA HIS A 66 4.81 -4.32 -1.27
C HIS A 66 5.84 -4.11 -0.16
N PRO A 67 6.64 -5.14 0.19
CA PRO A 67 7.80 -4.94 1.06
C PRO A 67 8.80 -3.96 0.43
N GLY A 68 9.66 -3.38 1.29
CA GLY A 68 10.60 -2.34 0.86
C GLY A 68 11.64 -2.85 -0.14
N ASP A 69 12.15 -4.04 0.10
CA ASP A 69 13.24 -4.62 -0.68
C ASP A 69 12.67 -5.45 -1.81
N ARG A 70 12.81 -4.93 -3.03
CA ARG A 70 12.29 -5.60 -4.22
C ARG A 70 13.01 -5.19 -5.49
N VAL A 71 12.96 -6.08 -6.47
CA VAL A 71 13.36 -5.82 -7.85
C VAL A 71 12.16 -6.07 -8.77
N SER A 72 11.90 -5.15 -9.68
CA SER A 72 10.90 -5.29 -10.72
C SER A 72 11.57 -5.32 -12.08
N LEU A 73 11.25 -6.33 -12.88
CA LEU A 73 11.75 -6.54 -14.25
C LEU A 73 10.57 -6.37 -15.20
N ILE A 74 10.60 -5.33 -16.00
CA ILE A 74 9.52 -5.01 -16.95
C ILE A 74 9.64 -5.93 -18.17
N GLN A 75 8.63 -6.76 -18.40
CA GLN A 75 8.65 -7.74 -19.49
C GLN A 75 8.06 -7.19 -20.79
N THR A 76 7.05 -6.32 -20.67
CA THR A 76 6.40 -5.66 -21.80
C THR A 76 6.36 -4.16 -21.60
N ASP A 77 6.17 -3.39 -22.67
CA ASP A 77 5.87 -1.96 -22.53
C ASP A 77 4.56 -1.78 -21.78
N CYS A 78 4.57 -0.99 -20.73
CA CYS A 78 3.42 -0.77 -19.86
C CYS A 78 2.99 0.70 -19.82
N ASN A 79 1.70 0.93 -19.60
CA ASN A 79 1.15 2.22 -19.20
C ASN A 79 0.30 2.00 -17.95
N LEU A 80 0.83 2.35 -16.79
CA LEU A 80 0.20 2.08 -15.50
C LEU A 80 -0.17 3.37 -14.78
N ARG A 81 -1.38 3.41 -14.25
CA ARG A 81 -1.80 4.39 -13.23
C ARG A 81 -1.74 3.73 -11.87
N LEU A 82 -0.97 4.32 -10.95
CA LEU A 82 -0.85 3.90 -9.56
C LEU A 82 -1.63 4.86 -8.69
N THR A 83 -2.71 4.39 -8.08
CA THR A 83 -3.64 5.21 -7.26
C THR A 83 -3.44 4.87 -5.78
N LYS A 84 -3.34 5.91 -4.95
CA LYS A 84 -3.28 5.78 -3.48
C LYS A 84 -4.70 5.76 -2.87
N PRO A 85 -4.86 5.33 -1.59
CA PRO A 85 -6.16 5.32 -0.93
C PRO A 85 -6.85 6.68 -0.83
N ASP A 86 -6.09 7.79 -0.85
CA ASP A 86 -6.62 9.16 -0.85
C ASP A 86 -7.12 9.62 -2.23
N GLY A 87 -7.04 8.76 -3.25
CA GLY A 87 -7.45 9.02 -4.61
C GLY A 87 -6.41 9.72 -5.47
N THR A 88 -5.29 10.18 -4.91
CA THR A 88 -4.18 10.73 -5.71
C THR A 88 -3.52 9.62 -6.52
N PHE A 89 -3.01 9.95 -7.69
CA PHE A 89 -2.38 8.97 -8.56
C PHE A 89 -1.14 9.53 -9.28
N ILE A 90 -0.33 8.61 -9.78
CA ILE A 90 0.76 8.88 -10.72
C ILE A 90 0.64 7.91 -11.90
N GLU A 91 1.07 8.36 -13.07
CA GLU A 91 1.15 7.52 -14.27
C GLU A 91 2.60 7.23 -14.62
N LYS A 92 2.86 6.03 -15.08
CA LYS A 92 4.19 5.55 -15.46
C LYS A 92 4.10 4.69 -16.71
N SER A 93 5.05 4.89 -17.62
CA SER A 93 5.15 4.14 -18.87
C SER A 93 6.51 3.44 -18.97
N PRO A 94 6.80 2.47 -18.08
CA PRO A 94 8.06 1.75 -18.14
C PRO A 94 8.16 0.92 -19.41
N LYS A 95 9.37 0.81 -19.94
CA LYS A 95 9.68 0.05 -21.16
C LYS A 95 10.15 -1.36 -20.85
N ALA A 96 9.84 -2.29 -21.73
CA ALA A 96 10.34 -3.66 -21.68
C ALA A 96 11.88 -3.70 -21.55
N GLY A 97 12.38 -4.65 -20.77
CA GLY A 97 13.80 -4.81 -20.47
C GLY A 97 14.32 -3.91 -19.34
N LYS A 98 13.54 -2.94 -18.85
CA LYS A 98 13.96 -2.10 -17.72
C LYS A 98 13.85 -2.89 -16.41
N ALA A 99 14.91 -2.79 -15.57
CA ALA A 99 14.91 -3.24 -14.19
C ALA A 99 14.85 -2.05 -13.23
N VAL A 100 14.13 -2.20 -12.12
CA VAL A 100 14.04 -1.20 -11.04
C VAL A 100 14.25 -1.91 -9.72
N ALA A 101 15.32 -1.57 -9.00
CA ALA A 101 15.56 -2.02 -7.64
C ALA A 101 15.11 -0.95 -6.64
N ARG A 102 14.51 -1.38 -5.54
CA ARG A 102 14.12 -0.55 -4.40
C ARG A 102 14.53 -1.23 -3.11
N THR A 103 14.96 -0.45 -2.13
CA THR A 103 15.35 -0.93 -0.79
C THR A 103 14.77 -0.01 0.27
N GLY A 104 14.60 -0.53 1.47
CA GLY A 104 14.26 0.21 2.67
C GLY A 104 12.76 0.27 2.96
N LYS A 105 12.09 1.40 2.75
CA LYS A 105 10.70 1.57 3.18
C LYS A 105 9.73 0.75 2.33
N PRO A 106 8.78 0.02 2.97
CA PRO A 106 7.66 -0.60 2.27
C PRO A 106 6.92 0.41 1.40
N VAL A 107 6.41 -0.05 0.27
CA VAL A 107 5.54 0.78 -0.56
C VAL A 107 4.17 0.82 0.07
N ALA A 108 3.74 2.03 0.42
CA ALA A 108 2.41 2.25 0.96
C ALA A 108 1.33 1.68 0.01
N SER A 109 0.17 1.38 0.57
CA SER A 109 -0.99 0.91 -0.15
C SER A 109 -1.21 1.69 -1.44
N HIS A 110 -1.40 0.95 -2.51
CA HIS A 110 -1.80 1.46 -3.82
C HIS A 110 -2.51 0.38 -4.61
N LYS A 111 -3.19 0.79 -5.66
CA LYS A 111 -3.68 -0.10 -6.72
C LYS A 111 -3.13 0.36 -8.06
N ALA A 112 -2.97 -0.59 -8.97
CA ALA A 112 -2.45 -0.34 -10.31
C ALA A 112 -3.52 -0.65 -11.36
N LYS A 113 -3.64 0.24 -12.35
CA LYS A 113 -4.49 0.05 -13.52
C LYS A 113 -3.66 0.12 -14.78
N ASN A 114 -3.83 -0.84 -15.67
CA ASN A 114 -3.29 -0.73 -17.00
C ASN A 114 -4.18 0.23 -17.83
N ILE A 115 -3.67 1.42 -18.12
CA ILE A 115 -4.34 2.45 -18.92
C ILE A 115 -3.93 2.42 -20.39
N GLY A 116 -3.09 1.45 -20.76
CA GLY A 116 -2.67 1.20 -22.14
C GLY A 116 -3.59 0.23 -22.90
N ASP A 117 -3.27 0.04 -24.15
CA ASP A 117 -3.99 -0.85 -25.09
C ASP A 117 -3.34 -2.24 -25.25
N LYS A 118 -2.21 -2.48 -24.58
CA LYS A 118 -1.46 -3.73 -24.59
C LYS A 118 -1.37 -4.34 -23.21
N VAL A 119 -1.17 -5.66 -23.16
CA VAL A 119 -0.91 -6.37 -21.90
C VAL A 119 0.37 -5.87 -21.26
N CYS A 120 0.31 -5.56 -19.98
CA CYS A 120 1.46 -5.17 -19.17
C CYS A 120 1.87 -6.34 -18.28
N THR A 121 3.12 -6.80 -18.39
CA THR A 121 3.68 -7.88 -17.58
C THR A 121 4.97 -7.43 -16.91
N VAL A 122 5.06 -7.69 -15.60
CA VAL A 122 6.20 -7.36 -14.75
C VAL A 122 6.54 -8.56 -13.88
N ILE A 123 7.82 -8.96 -13.84
CA ILE A 123 8.32 -9.89 -12.83
C ILE A 123 8.74 -9.07 -11.61
N ILE A 124 8.27 -9.46 -10.44
CA ILE A 124 8.56 -8.81 -9.17
C ILE A 124 9.22 -9.83 -8.24
N VAL A 125 10.40 -9.50 -7.75
CA VAL A 125 11.14 -10.27 -6.75
C VAL A 125 11.13 -9.47 -5.46
N GLU A 126 10.56 -10.01 -4.41
CA GLU A 126 10.42 -9.36 -3.10
C GLU A 126 11.19 -10.13 -2.04
N LEU A 127 11.86 -9.40 -1.16
CA LEU A 127 12.35 -9.93 0.11
C LEU A 127 11.21 -9.82 1.14
N LYS A 128 10.91 -10.95 1.78
CA LYS A 128 9.79 -11.08 2.75
C LYS A 128 10.13 -10.54 4.12
#